data_7e55e41b714e25c725e6fb088482c0af
#
_entry.id   7e55e41b714e25c725e6fb088482c0af
#
_cell.length_a   1.000
_cell.length_b   1.000
_cell.length_c   1.000
_cell.angle_alpha   90.00
_cell.angle_beta   90.00
_cell.angle_gamma   90.00
#
_symmetry.space_group_name_H-M   'P 1'
#
loop_
_entity.id
_entity.type
_entity.pdbx_description
1 polymer ?
#
loop_
_entity_poly.entity_id
_entity_poly.type
_entity_poly.pdbx_seq_one_letter_code
_entity_poly.pdbx_strand_id
1 'polypeptide(L)'
;MIKYVIYSKWFWPDGLPNLEAMQENQQNSKPKTKALDVIWWRIDENTNQSATIFASEQYAKDEVALRNENRKKTAKASGHKMVEETMGPIISIMSDL
;
A
#
# COMPACT_ATOMS: atom_id res chain seq x y z
N MET A 1 -9.92 9.37 17.87
CA MET A 1 -9.87 9.58 16.42
C MET A 1 -9.88 8.24 15.71
N ILE A 2 -10.71 8.09 14.68
CA ILE A 2 -10.83 6.81 13.95
C ILE A 2 -9.71 6.69 12.93
N LYS A 3 -8.94 5.62 13.04
CA LYS A 3 -7.92 5.30 12.05
C LYS A 3 -8.57 4.76 10.77
N TYR A 4 -7.89 4.91 9.66
CA TYR A 4 -8.35 4.48 8.35
C TYR A 4 -7.38 3.46 7.75
N VAL A 5 -7.90 2.53 6.96
CA VAL A 5 -7.08 1.54 6.26
C VAL A 5 -7.36 1.58 4.77
N ILE A 6 -6.30 1.44 3.99
CA ILE A 6 -6.41 1.20 2.56
C ILE A 6 -5.91 -0.21 2.29
N TYR A 7 -6.77 -1.03 1.70
CA TYR A 7 -6.39 -2.35 1.20
C TYR A 7 -6.14 -2.24 -0.30
N SER A 8 -5.08 -2.88 -0.79
CA SER A 8 -4.82 -2.95 -2.23
C SER A 8 -4.21 -4.29 -2.61
N LYS A 9 -4.44 -4.68 -3.86
CA LYS A 9 -3.93 -5.91 -4.45
C LYS A 9 -3.19 -5.54 -5.72
N TRP A 10 -1.97 -6.06 -5.87
CA TRP A 10 -1.06 -5.73 -6.97
C TRP A 10 -0.67 -6.97 -7.74
N PHE A 11 -0.63 -6.84 -9.07
CA PHE A 11 -0.17 -7.89 -9.96
C PHE A 11 1.15 -7.47 -10.60
N TRP A 12 2.12 -8.39 -10.60
CA TRP A 12 3.46 -8.19 -11.14
C TRP A 12 3.68 -9.20 -12.27
N PRO A 13 3.63 -8.77 -13.56
CA PRO A 13 3.74 -9.69 -14.70
C PRO A 13 5.01 -10.53 -14.68
N ASP A 14 6.12 -9.94 -14.23
CA ASP A 14 7.42 -10.61 -14.21
C ASP A 14 7.74 -11.27 -12.86
N GLY A 15 6.74 -11.36 -11.99
CA GLY A 15 6.92 -11.89 -10.64
C GLY A 15 7.27 -10.82 -9.63
N LEU A 16 6.99 -11.10 -8.37
CA LEU A 16 7.31 -10.19 -7.26
C LEU A 16 8.82 -10.03 -7.14
N PRO A 17 9.30 -8.82 -6.82
CA PRO A 17 10.69 -8.63 -6.43
C PRO A 17 11.01 -9.49 -5.20
N ASN A 18 12.30 -9.71 -4.95
CA ASN A 18 12.70 -10.47 -3.78
C ASN A 18 12.41 -9.70 -2.49
N LEU A 19 12.46 -10.38 -1.37
CA LEU A 19 12.13 -9.81 -0.05
C LEU A 19 12.97 -8.57 0.26
N GLU A 20 14.27 -8.62 -0.03
CA GLU A 20 15.16 -7.48 0.24
C GLU A 20 14.77 -6.24 -0.54
N ALA A 21 14.44 -6.41 -1.83
CA ALA A 21 14.01 -5.30 -2.67
C ALA A 21 12.69 -4.69 -2.18
N MET A 22 11.74 -5.54 -1.75
CA MET A 22 10.47 -5.08 -1.21
C MET A 22 10.68 -4.30 0.10
N GLN A 23 11.52 -4.81 0.97
CA GLN A 23 11.84 -4.13 2.24
C GLN A 23 12.55 -2.80 2.02
N GLU A 24 13.46 -2.76 1.05
CA GLU A 24 14.14 -1.52 0.69
C GLU A 24 13.16 -0.46 0.18
N ASN A 25 12.19 -0.86 -0.64
CA ASN A 25 11.14 0.03 -1.11
C ASN A 25 10.32 0.62 0.04
N GLN A 26 9.97 -0.19 1.02
CA GLN A 26 9.28 0.28 2.22
C GLN A 26 10.14 1.25 3.02
N GLN A 27 11.40 0.93 3.20
CA GLN A 27 12.34 1.79 3.92
C GLN A 27 12.47 3.15 3.27
N ASN A 28 12.58 3.19 1.94
CA ASN A 28 12.70 4.42 1.19
C ASN A 28 11.42 5.27 1.23
N SER A 29 10.27 4.63 1.38
CA SER A 29 8.98 5.32 1.47
C SER A 29 8.68 5.85 2.87
N LYS A 30 9.27 5.25 3.88
CA LYS A 30 8.99 5.55 5.28
C LYS A 30 9.05 7.04 5.65
N PRO A 31 10.08 7.80 5.24
CA PRO A 31 10.13 9.23 5.56
C PRO A 31 9.18 10.10 4.73
N LYS A 32 8.58 9.56 3.69
CA LYS A 32 7.73 10.31 2.75
C LYS A 32 6.25 10.06 2.94
N THR A 33 5.88 8.99 3.63
CA THR A 33 4.48 8.62 3.80
C THR A 33 3.91 9.13 5.11
N LYS A 34 2.62 9.38 5.12
CA LYS A 34 1.86 9.70 6.33
C LYS A 34 1.25 8.45 6.96
N ALA A 35 1.50 7.29 6.40
CA ALA A 35 1.02 6.02 6.94
C ALA A 35 1.64 5.75 8.30
N LEU A 36 0.83 5.22 9.22
CA LEU A 36 1.31 4.74 10.51
C LEU A 36 2.03 3.41 10.35
N ASP A 37 1.55 2.58 9.43
CA ASP A 37 2.14 1.29 9.13
C ASP A 37 1.70 0.81 7.76
N VAL A 38 2.52 -0.05 7.15
CA VAL A 38 2.23 -0.67 5.86
C VAL A 38 2.61 -2.15 5.97
N ILE A 39 1.65 -3.01 5.69
CA ILE A 39 1.85 -4.45 5.72
C ILE A 39 1.67 -4.99 4.31
N TRP A 40 2.68 -5.70 3.80
CA TRP A 40 2.61 -6.39 2.52
C TRP A 40 2.70 -7.89 2.75
N TRP A 41 1.89 -8.66 2.00
CA TRP A 41 2.00 -10.12 2.02
C TRP A 41 1.81 -10.67 0.62
N ARG A 42 2.38 -11.83 0.38
CA ARG A 42 2.35 -12.48 -0.91
C ARG A 42 1.22 -13.52 -0.96
N ILE A 43 0.47 -13.54 -2.06
CA ILE A 43 -0.52 -14.57 -2.33
C ILE A 43 0.08 -15.66 -3.21
N ASP A 44 0.79 -15.26 -4.25
CA ASP A 44 1.46 -16.17 -5.19
C ASP A 44 2.69 -15.46 -5.78
N GLU A 45 3.31 -16.07 -6.77
CA GLU A 45 4.55 -15.55 -7.38
C GLU A 45 4.39 -14.19 -8.05
N ASN A 46 3.19 -13.83 -8.44
CA ASN A 46 2.89 -12.63 -9.21
C ASN A 46 2.02 -11.62 -8.47
N THR A 47 1.50 -11.97 -7.29
CA THR A 47 0.47 -11.17 -6.64
C THR A 47 0.80 -10.91 -5.18
N ASN A 48 0.74 -9.64 -4.79
CA ASN A 48 0.78 -9.27 -3.38
C ASN A 48 -0.44 -8.44 -3.01
N GLN A 49 -0.77 -8.48 -1.74
CA GLN A 49 -1.78 -7.61 -1.14
C GLN A 49 -1.10 -6.71 -0.12
N SER A 50 -1.73 -5.59 0.18
CA SER A 50 -1.22 -4.65 1.17
C SER A 50 -2.33 -4.05 2.01
N ALA A 51 -1.99 -3.70 3.24
CA ALA A 51 -2.84 -2.90 4.12
C ALA A 51 -2.01 -1.74 4.62
N THR A 52 -2.51 -0.53 4.39
CA THR A 52 -1.85 0.70 4.82
C THR A 52 -2.75 1.41 5.83
N ILE A 53 -2.20 1.69 7.01
CA ILE A 53 -2.96 2.26 8.13
C ILE A 53 -2.62 3.75 8.27
N PHE A 54 -3.66 4.58 8.35
CA PHE A 54 -3.53 6.03 8.51
C PHE A 54 -4.21 6.50 9.78
N ALA A 55 -3.74 7.61 10.33
CA ALA A 55 -4.32 8.22 11.53
C ALA A 55 -5.70 8.81 11.26
N SER A 56 -6.02 9.17 10.02
CA SER A 56 -7.29 9.80 9.67
C SER A 56 -7.71 9.48 8.24
N GLU A 57 -9.00 9.69 7.97
CA GLU A 57 -9.56 9.59 6.62
C GLU A 57 -8.88 10.55 5.64
N GLN A 58 -8.58 11.76 6.08
CA GLN A 58 -7.98 12.77 5.20
C GLN A 58 -6.59 12.34 4.74
N TYR A 59 -5.77 11.78 5.63
CA TYR A 59 -4.46 11.26 5.25
C TYR A 59 -4.57 10.11 4.24
N ALA A 60 -5.56 9.24 4.41
CA ALA A 60 -5.82 8.15 3.47
C ALA A 60 -6.20 8.68 2.09
N LYS A 61 -7.09 9.66 2.04
CA LYS A 61 -7.52 10.27 0.78
C LYS A 61 -6.39 11.00 0.07
N ASP A 62 -5.56 11.70 0.81
CA ASP A 62 -4.39 12.39 0.27
C ASP A 62 -3.42 11.40 -0.38
N GLU A 63 -3.22 10.25 0.27
CA GLU A 63 -2.34 9.20 -0.24
C GLU A 63 -2.88 8.60 -1.54
N VAL A 64 -4.18 8.34 -1.62
CA VAL A 64 -4.81 7.82 -2.84
C VAL A 64 -4.64 8.80 -3.99
N ALA A 65 -4.84 10.09 -3.76
CA ALA A 65 -4.65 11.12 -4.77
C ALA A 65 -3.20 11.14 -5.27
N LEU A 66 -2.24 11.06 -4.36
CA LEU A 66 -0.81 11.04 -4.70
C LEU A 66 -0.44 9.78 -5.48
N ARG A 67 -0.98 8.62 -5.08
CA ARG A 67 -0.77 7.36 -5.80
C ARG A 67 -1.31 7.42 -7.23
N ASN A 68 -2.48 8.00 -7.41
CA ASN A 68 -3.10 8.12 -8.73
C ASN A 68 -2.26 8.97 -9.68
N GLU A 69 -1.63 10.02 -9.17
CA GLU A 69 -0.69 10.82 -9.95
C GLU A 69 0.56 10.01 -10.32
N ASN A 70 1.15 9.34 -9.36
CA ASN A 70 2.37 8.56 -9.57
C ASN A 70 2.13 7.33 -10.44
N ARG A 71 0.95 6.75 -10.39
CA ARG A 71 0.59 5.55 -11.16
C ARG A 71 0.68 5.79 -12.66
N LYS A 72 0.31 6.98 -13.12
CA LYS A 72 0.42 7.34 -14.54
C LYS A 72 1.87 7.38 -15.02
N LYS A 73 2.80 7.67 -14.11
CA LYS A 73 4.23 7.75 -14.40
C LYS A 73 4.95 6.41 -14.26
N THR A 74 4.57 5.59 -13.26
CA THR A 74 5.27 4.34 -12.94
C THR A 74 4.73 3.11 -13.64
N ALA A 75 3.48 3.11 -14.08
CA ALA A 75 2.87 1.99 -14.79
C ALA A 75 3.63 1.65 -16.08
N LYS A 76 4.26 2.62 -16.69
CA LYS A 76 5.07 2.42 -17.92
C LYS A 76 6.46 1.88 -17.63
N ALA A 77 6.97 2.05 -16.39
CA ALA A 77 8.35 1.69 -16.06
C ALA A 77 8.48 0.28 -15.47
N SER A 78 7.56 -0.15 -14.61
CA SER A 78 7.66 -1.43 -13.90
C SER A 78 6.64 -2.48 -14.31
N GLY A 79 5.59 -2.08 -15.01
CA GLY A 79 4.57 -3.00 -15.50
C GLY A 79 3.64 -3.58 -14.44
N HIS A 80 3.88 -3.35 -13.14
CA HIS A 80 2.98 -3.84 -12.12
C HIS A 80 1.70 -3.02 -12.07
N LYS A 81 0.60 -3.68 -11.74
CA LYS A 81 -0.73 -3.08 -11.79
C LYS A 81 -1.47 -3.28 -10.49
N MET A 82 -2.15 -2.24 -10.03
CA MET A 82 -3.10 -2.37 -8.94
C MET A 82 -4.41 -2.91 -9.51
N VAL A 83 -4.84 -4.08 -9.04
CA VAL A 83 -6.02 -4.78 -9.56
C VAL A 83 -7.23 -4.63 -8.66
N GLU A 84 -7.03 -4.23 -7.41
CA GLU A 84 -8.12 -4.05 -6.45
C GLU A 84 -7.69 -3.05 -5.39
N GLU A 85 -8.62 -2.18 -4.98
CA GLU A 85 -8.40 -1.24 -3.89
C GLU A 85 -9.72 -0.95 -3.19
N THR A 86 -9.70 -1.02 -1.86
CA THR A 86 -10.81 -0.59 -1.02
C THR A 86 -10.26 0.19 0.16
N MET A 87 -11.08 1.04 0.76
CA MET A 87 -10.69 1.73 1.98
C MET A 87 -11.89 1.99 2.87
N GLY A 88 -11.62 2.14 4.15
CA GLY A 88 -12.66 2.41 5.12
C GLY A 88 -12.11 2.69 6.51
N PRO A 89 -12.99 3.11 7.41
CA PRO A 89 -12.60 3.32 8.80
C PRO A 89 -12.30 1.99 9.49
N ILE A 90 -11.26 1.98 10.31
CA ILE A 90 -10.91 0.81 11.11
C ILE A 90 -11.87 0.73 12.29
N ILE A 91 -12.54 -0.40 12.45
CA ILE A 91 -13.47 -0.62 13.54
C ILE A 91 -12.70 -0.85 14.84
N SER A 92 -11.66 -1.69 14.79
CA SER A 92 -10.94 -2.09 15.98
C SER A 92 -9.59 -2.68 15.60
N ILE A 93 -8.57 -2.43 16.41
CA ILE A 93 -7.26 -3.08 16.31
C ILE A 93 -7.02 -3.75 17.66
N MET A 94 -6.91 -5.06 17.67
CA MET A 94 -6.77 -5.83 18.91
C MET A 94 -5.60 -5.36 19.78
N SER A 95 -4.47 -5.03 19.15
CA SER A 95 -3.28 -4.57 19.89
C SER A 95 -3.47 -3.22 20.58
N ASP A 96 -4.48 -2.45 20.18
CA ASP A 96 -4.80 -1.17 20.83
C ASP A 96 -5.75 -1.35 22.03
N LEU A 97 -6.22 -2.55 22.27
CA LEU A 97 -7.11 -2.88 23.38
C LEU A 97 -6.28 -3.42 24.56
#